data_23e21425842f29c02e69a2939eb69129
#
_entry.id   23e21425842f29c02e69a2939eb69129
#
_cell.length_a   1.000
_cell.length_b   1.000
_cell.length_c   1.000
_cell.angle_alpha   90.00
_cell.angle_beta   90.00
_cell.angle_gamma   90.00
#
_symmetry.space_group_name_H-M   'P 1'
#
loop_
_entity.id
_entity.type
_entity.pdbx_description
1 polymer ?
#
loop_
_entity_poly.entity_id
_entity_poly.type
_entity_poly.pdbx_seq_one_letter_code
_entity_poly.pdbx_strand_id
1 'polypeptide(L)'
;FKLSEDTAASIVARIDNVDGQGNSLEVFLSDADDLVLRDGCVAFLVDFPKTEGLDIVSPLDLERSGLSPYVSLIDRQNIINWDFEIEAGVTYLSFVIVRSGRPVKVGKYGAETKTIYREFRRGTEETSFKCIYLEWEIKEIKGVDYAELVNEPRAYSKQEIPMALYSTTDRNPLSTLPPFINAANLNVQLLRKQSELDEVMHKINMPVPVRRGMQPIPDLSSPTGMRYPAVVIGPNSVQDLPTDGDFKFEEPTGAAIASTEQNIKELRGAIDRVSLAFLSGDKSGAMTATEALLNTAQVTTTIAGIARRKESVVQSVFDLWVSYTGEPIGGTIAIDDSIIKTPLSDQGAQVILDAMGVSISRELGFELLKDRRWLPEGTLIEEELTRLTQMGIS
;
A
#
# COMPACT_ATOMS: atom_id res chain seq x y z
N PHE A 1 -16.48 -7.39 4.95
CA PHE A 1 -16.22 -7.93 6.30
C PHE A 1 -17.52 -8.18 7.05
N LYS A 2 -17.46 -8.98 8.10
CA LYS A 2 -18.56 -9.23 9.03
C LYS A 2 -18.05 -9.02 10.45
N LEU A 3 -18.82 -8.31 11.27
CA LEU A 3 -18.57 -8.19 12.70
C LEU A 3 -19.24 -9.34 13.44
N SER A 4 -18.65 -9.76 14.55
CA SER A 4 -19.28 -10.72 15.45
C SER A 4 -20.50 -10.07 16.16
N GLU A 5 -21.44 -10.90 16.59
CA GLU A 5 -22.64 -10.45 17.32
C GLU A 5 -22.31 -9.81 18.68
N ASP A 6 -21.16 -10.18 19.25
CA ASP A 6 -20.64 -9.67 20.52
C ASP A 6 -19.77 -8.43 20.40
N THR A 7 -19.73 -7.80 19.19
CA THR A 7 -18.97 -6.56 18.99
C THR A 7 -19.54 -5.43 19.85
N ALA A 8 -18.64 -4.70 20.52
CA ALA A 8 -18.98 -3.61 21.42
C ALA A 8 -19.91 -2.58 20.78
N ALA A 9 -20.93 -2.16 21.50
CA ALA A 9 -21.93 -1.21 21.00
C ALA A 9 -21.30 0.13 20.61
N SER A 10 -20.27 0.58 21.32
CA SER A 10 -19.52 1.80 21.02
C SER A 10 -18.78 1.73 19.68
N ILE A 11 -18.28 0.55 19.28
CA ILE A 11 -17.64 0.32 17.99
C ILE A 11 -18.69 0.33 16.88
N VAL A 12 -19.77 -0.42 17.05
CA VAL A 12 -20.87 -0.49 16.08
C VAL A 12 -21.46 0.90 15.79
N ALA A 13 -21.63 1.71 16.84
CA ALA A 13 -22.15 3.08 16.69
C ALA A 13 -21.22 4.03 15.91
N ARG A 14 -19.93 3.68 15.78
CA ARG A 14 -18.92 4.48 15.08
C ARG A 14 -18.36 3.83 13.81
N ILE A 15 -18.94 2.74 13.36
CA ILE A 15 -18.44 1.99 12.21
C ILE A 15 -18.39 2.82 10.91
N ASP A 16 -19.31 3.78 10.77
CA ASP A 16 -19.38 4.70 9.64
C ASP A 16 -18.51 5.97 9.81
N ASN A 17 -17.84 6.11 10.96
CA ASN A 17 -16.96 7.23 11.26
C ASN A 17 -15.91 6.82 12.30
N VAL A 18 -15.06 5.86 11.97
CA VAL A 18 -14.09 5.25 12.89
C VAL A 18 -12.92 6.19 13.22
N ASP A 19 -12.59 7.09 12.30
CA ASP A 19 -11.48 8.03 12.42
C ASP A 19 -11.90 9.43 12.93
N GLY A 20 -13.19 9.64 13.15
CA GLY A 20 -13.73 10.96 13.51
C GLY A 20 -13.75 11.98 12.36
N GLN A 21 -13.40 11.59 11.13
CA GLN A 21 -13.37 12.44 9.93
C GLN A 21 -14.47 12.10 8.93
N GLY A 22 -15.29 11.06 9.22
CA GLY A 22 -16.40 10.61 8.38
C GLY A 22 -16.08 9.39 7.54
N ASN A 23 -14.92 8.75 7.72
CA ASN A 23 -14.58 7.52 7.02
C ASN A 23 -15.16 6.30 7.74
N SER A 24 -15.84 5.45 6.96
CA SER A 24 -16.29 4.15 7.47
C SER A 24 -15.09 3.22 7.72
N LEU A 25 -15.30 2.19 8.54
CA LEU A 25 -14.27 1.18 8.81
C LEU A 25 -13.76 0.53 7.50
N GLU A 26 -14.62 0.33 6.51
CA GLU A 26 -14.25 -0.25 5.22
C GLU A 26 -13.26 0.62 4.46
N VAL A 27 -13.58 1.91 4.30
CA VAL A 27 -12.68 2.88 3.65
C VAL A 27 -11.38 3.00 4.42
N PHE A 28 -11.46 3.11 5.73
CA PHE A 28 -10.30 3.21 6.60
C PHE A 28 -9.36 1.99 6.51
N LEU A 29 -9.92 0.77 6.41
CA LEU A 29 -9.12 -0.44 6.21
C LEU A 29 -8.54 -0.55 4.79
N SER A 30 -9.23 -0.02 3.78
CA SER A 30 -8.70 0.09 2.42
C SER A 30 -7.49 1.03 2.37
N ASP A 31 -7.58 2.19 3.02
CA ASP A 31 -6.45 3.13 3.12
C ASP A 31 -5.26 2.50 3.86
N ALA A 32 -5.54 1.72 4.91
CA ALA A 32 -4.51 0.98 5.63
C ALA A 32 -3.82 -0.07 4.74
N ASP A 33 -4.56 -0.78 3.88
CA ASP A 33 -3.99 -1.73 2.91
C ASP A 33 -3.06 -1.03 1.92
N ASP A 34 -3.46 0.11 1.38
CA ASP A 34 -2.63 0.90 0.47
C ASP A 34 -1.31 1.33 1.14
N LEU A 35 -1.36 1.76 2.40
CA LEU A 35 -0.18 2.11 3.17
C LEU A 35 0.73 0.90 3.43
N VAL A 36 0.16 -0.24 3.82
CA VAL A 36 0.93 -1.48 4.07
C VAL A 36 1.59 -1.99 2.79
N LEU A 37 0.88 -1.96 1.67
CA LEU A 37 1.42 -2.40 0.38
C LEU A 37 2.54 -1.47 -0.10
N ARG A 38 2.42 -0.17 0.15
CA ARG A 38 3.41 0.85 -0.23
C ARG A 38 4.62 0.85 0.69
N ASP A 39 4.41 0.82 2.02
CA ASP A 39 5.44 1.10 3.02
C ASP A 39 5.84 -0.15 3.84
N GLY A 40 5.14 -1.28 3.66
CA GLY A 40 5.36 -2.54 4.37
C GLY A 40 4.71 -2.63 5.74
N CYS A 41 4.39 -1.51 6.36
CA CYS A 41 3.74 -1.43 7.67
C CYS A 41 2.95 -0.11 7.81
N VAL A 42 1.86 -0.16 8.56
CA VAL A 42 1.11 0.99 9.05
C VAL A 42 0.77 0.78 10.52
N ALA A 43 0.70 1.84 11.31
CA ALA A 43 0.25 1.76 12.68
C ALA A 43 -1.16 2.37 12.83
N PHE A 44 -2.02 1.65 13.56
CA PHE A 44 -3.32 2.12 14.01
C PHE A 44 -3.16 2.69 15.41
N LEU A 45 -3.26 3.98 15.57
CA LEU A 45 -3.27 4.65 16.87
C LEU A 45 -4.71 4.84 17.31
N VAL A 46 -5.09 4.19 18.39
CA VAL A 46 -6.39 4.44 19.06
C VAL A 46 -6.19 5.55 20.07
N ASP A 47 -6.88 6.65 19.85
CA ASP A 47 -6.77 7.84 20.71
C ASP A 47 -8.15 8.29 21.21
N PHE A 48 -8.17 9.14 22.20
CA PHE A 48 -9.39 9.66 22.78
C PHE A 48 -9.37 11.19 22.78
N PRO A 49 -10.50 11.87 22.46
CA PRO A 49 -10.56 13.32 22.51
C PRO A 49 -10.18 13.88 23.89
N LYS A 50 -9.58 15.06 23.90
CA LYS A 50 -9.21 15.73 25.15
C LYS A 50 -10.44 16.00 26.00
N THR A 51 -10.40 15.59 27.25
CA THR A 51 -11.46 15.81 28.24
C THR A 51 -11.19 17.03 29.14
N GLU A 52 -10.10 17.77 28.88
CA GLU A 52 -9.74 18.96 29.66
C GLU A 52 -10.86 20.00 29.62
N GLY A 53 -11.37 20.38 30.80
CA GLY A 53 -12.46 21.36 30.95
C GLY A 53 -13.89 20.74 30.85
N LEU A 54 -13.99 19.43 30.79
CA LEU A 54 -15.26 18.71 30.86
C LEU A 54 -15.36 18.01 32.24
N ASP A 55 -16.48 18.14 32.92
CA ASP A 55 -16.76 17.46 34.19
C ASP A 55 -17.17 15.97 33.92
N ILE A 56 -16.21 15.19 33.39
CA ILE A 56 -16.41 13.77 33.16
C ILE A 56 -15.82 12.99 34.34
N VAL A 57 -16.70 12.47 35.19
CA VAL A 57 -16.31 11.73 36.41
C VAL A 57 -16.71 10.26 36.29
N SER A 58 -17.68 9.93 35.43
CA SER A 58 -18.23 8.58 35.27
C SER A 58 -18.35 8.15 33.81
N PRO A 59 -18.44 6.82 33.53
CA PRO A 59 -18.73 6.32 32.17
C PRO A 59 -20.02 6.88 31.61
N LEU A 60 -21.02 7.16 32.44
CA LEU A 60 -22.30 7.76 32.04
C LEU A 60 -22.13 9.22 31.58
N ASP A 61 -21.24 9.98 32.21
CA ASP A 61 -20.93 11.35 31.79
C ASP A 61 -20.19 11.33 30.45
N LEU A 62 -19.33 10.34 30.24
CA LEU A 62 -18.65 10.10 28.98
C LEU A 62 -19.65 9.82 27.84
N GLU A 63 -20.62 8.93 28.06
CA GLU A 63 -21.67 8.63 27.11
C GLU A 63 -22.51 9.87 26.78
N ARG A 64 -22.89 10.65 27.79
CA ARG A 64 -23.64 11.91 27.62
C ARG A 64 -22.87 13.00 26.91
N SER A 65 -21.55 13.01 27.02
CA SER A 65 -20.69 13.97 26.31
C SER A 65 -20.62 13.72 24.80
N GLY A 66 -21.02 12.53 24.35
CA GLY A 66 -20.89 12.09 22.94
C GLY A 66 -19.45 11.89 22.49
N LEU A 67 -18.48 11.94 23.40
CA LEU A 67 -17.09 11.65 23.10
C LEU A 67 -16.90 10.15 22.91
N SER A 68 -16.13 9.79 21.90
CA SER A 68 -15.80 8.40 21.59
C SER A 68 -14.31 8.32 21.24
N PRO A 69 -13.69 7.16 21.43
CA PRO A 69 -12.39 6.89 20.83
C PRO A 69 -12.46 7.07 19.31
N TYR A 70 -11.32 7.26 18.70
CA TYR A 70 -11.13 7.28 17.25
C TYR A 70 -9.81 6.63 16.88
N VAL A 71 -9.70 6.17 15.65
CA VAL A 71 -8.48 5.52 15.14
C VAL A 71 -7.81 6.41 14.11
N SER A 72 -6.50 6.54 14.19
CA SER A 72 -5.70 7.27 13.20
C SER A 72 -4.68 6.34 12.56
N LEU A 73 -4.50 6.46 11.25
CA LEU A 73 -3.42 5.78 10.55
C LEU A 73 -2.13 6.59 10.67
N ILE A 74 -1.05 5.88 10.95
CA ILE A 74 0.30 6.44 11.00
C ILE A 74 1.16 5.70 9.99
N ASP A 75 1.55 6.41 8.94
CA ASP A 75 2.43 5.88 7.89
C ASP A 75 3.76 5.44 8.52
N ARG A 76 4.32 4.34 8.00
CA ARG A 76 5.62 3.82 8.45
C ARG A 76 6.73 4.88 8.40
N GLN A 77 6.74 5.72 7.37
CA GLN A 77 7.72 6.80 7.20
C GLN A 77 7.64 7.91 8.29
N ASN A 78 6.52 7.99 8.99
CA ASN A 78 6.32 8.91 10.11
C ASN A 78 6.70 8.30 11.46
N ILE A 79 6.98 7.00 11.54
CA ILE A 79 7.52 6.34 12.72
C ILE A 79 9.05 6.43 12.65
N ILE A 80 9.63 7.32 13.45
CA ILE A 80 11.04 7.70 13.33
C ILE A 80 11.93 6.78 14.17
N ASN A 81 11.48 6.43 15.37
CA ASN A 81 12.23 5.59 16.30
C ASN A 81 11.28 4.69 17.09
N TRP A 82 11.73 3.50 17.47
CA TRP A 82 10.95 2.52 18.22
C TRP A 82 11.85 1.53 18.92
N ASP A 83 11.32 0.89 19.95
CA ASP A 83 11.94 -0.23 20.63
C ASP A 83 10.90 -1.24 21.10
N PHE A 84 11.32 -2.51 21.21
CA PHE A 84 10.50 -3.59 21.68
C PHE A 84 11.15 -4.26 22.88
N GLU A 85 10.34 -4.60 23.87
CA GLU A 85 10.72 -5.37 25.05
C GLU A 85 10.01 -6.72 25.07
N ILE A 86 10.68 -7.73 25.62
CA ILE A 86 10.10 -9.06 25.81
C ILE A 86 9.85 -9.24 27.31
N GLU A 87 8.57 -9.39 27.67
CA GLU A 87 8.13 -9.64 29.02
C GLU A 87 7.31 -10.93 29.04
N ALA A 88 7.69 -11.88 29.89
CA ALA A 88 7.05 -13.20 30.00
C ALA A 88 6.87 -13.95 28.68
N GLY A 89 7.79 -13.75 27.70
CA GLY A 89 7.75 -14.39 26.38
C GLY A 89 6.85 -13.68 25.35
N VAL A 90 6.24 -12.55 25.72
CA VAL A 90 5.44 -11.71 24.82
C VAL A 90 6.25 -10.46 24.45
N THR A 91 6.24 -10.11 23.18
CA THR A 91 6.92 -8.89 22.68
C THR A 91 5.97 -7.71 22.71
N TYR A 92 6.36 -6.65 23.40
CA TYR A 92 5.60 -5.40 23.52
C TYR A 92 6.37 -4.26 22.88
N LEU A 93 5.65 -3.33 22.25
CA LEU A 93 6.20 -2.04 21.86
C LEU A 93 6.46 -1.22 23.13
N SER A 94 7.73 -1.01 23.48
CA SER A 94 8.12 -0.30 24.72
C SER A 94 8.25 1.20 24.52
N PHE A 95 8.59 1.59 23.28
CA PHE A 95 8.87 2.98 22.93
C PHE A 95 8.58 3.23 21.46
N VAL A 96 8.00 4.40 21.14
CA VAL A 96 7.83 4.86 19.77
C VAL A 96 7.80 6.38 19.66
N ILE A 97 8.49 6.92 18.66
CA ILE A 97 8.40 8.34 18.27
C ILE A 97 7.74 8.44 16.90
N VAL A 98 6.70 9.27 16.83
CA VAL A 98 5.94 9.52 15.61
C VAL A 98 6.03 11.00 15.24
N ARG A 99 6.40 11.27 13.99
CA ARG A 99 6.32 12.61 13.40
C ARG A 99 4.89 12.89 12.96
N SER A 100 4.36 14.05 13.32
CA SER A 100 3.02 14.47 12.87
C SER A 100 2.98 15.97 12.60
N GLY A 101 1.98 16.41 11.83
CA GLY A 101 1.73 17.82 11.55
C GLY A 101 0.63 18.36 12.48
N ARG A 102 0.86 19.52 13.07
CA ARG A 102 -0.16 20.27 13.80
C ARG A 102 -0.50 21.55 13.03
N PRO A 103 -1.74 21.74 12.57
CA PRO A 103 -2.14 22.99 11.96
C PRO A 103 -2.15 24.11 13.00
N VAL A 104 -1.46 25.20 12.70
CA VAL A 104 -1.41 26.41 13.54
C VAL A 104 -1.94 27.57 12.72
N LYS A 105 -2.86 28.33 13.29
CA LYS A 105 -3.37 29.53 12.64
C LYS A 105 -2.30 30.63 12.64
N VAL A 106 -1.99 31.16 11.47
CA VAL A 106 -1.08 32.28 11.29
C VAL A 106 -1.88 33.49 10.80
N GLY A 107 -2.09 34.43 11.69
CA GLY A 107 -2.93 35.61 11.39
C GLY A 107 -4.42 35.26 11.21
N LYS A 108 -5.14 36.11 10.49
CA LYS A 108 -6.62 35.98 10.33
C LYS A 108 -7.01 34.92 9.29
N TYR A 109 -6.20 34.69 8.27
CA TYR A 109 -6.56 33.88 7.09
C TYR A 109 -5.52 32.81 6.74
N GLY A 110 -4.38 32.77 7.43
CA GLY A 110 -3.32 31.80 7.16
C GLY A 110 -3.38 30.60 8.10
N ALA A 111 -2.96 29.46 7.58
CA ALA A 111 -2.67 28.27 8.39
C ALA A 111 -1.30 27.72 7.98
N GLU A 112 -0.49 27.34 8.96
CA GLU A 112 0.80 26.71 8.77
C GLU A 112 0.79 25.37 9.49
N THR A 113 1.42 24.35 8.91
CA THR A 113 1.56 23.07 9.57
C THR A 113 2.93 22.99 10.25
N LYS A 114 2.93 22.98 11.58
CA LYS A 114 4.13 22.75 12.36
C LYS A 114 4.38 21.26 12.55
N THR A 115 5.62 20.85 12.38
CA THR A 115 6.04 19.48 12.68
C THR A 115 6.18 19.31 14.19
N ILE A 116 5.50 18.31 14.73
CA ILE A 116 5.61 17.86 16.10
C ILE A 116 6.02 16.40 16.15
N TYR A 117 6.69 16.00 17.20
CA TYR A 117 7.11 14.63 17.48
C TYR A 117 6.35 14.14 18.70
N ARG A 118 5.57 13.07 18.50
CA ARG A 118 4.80 12.41 19.56
C ARG A 118 5.57 11.19 20.01
N GLU A 119 5.92 11.17 21.28
CA GLU A 119 6.65 10.07 21.91
C GLU A 119 5.72 9.33 22.85
N PHE A 120 5.69 8.02 22.71
CA PHE A 120 4.94 7.12 23.57
C PHE A 120 5.91 6.16 24.26
N ARG A 121 5.76 5.98 25.56
CA ARG A 121 6.52 5.03 26.37
C ARG A 121 5.57 4.12 27.11
N ARG A 122 5.82 2.80 27.02
CA ARG A 122 5.08 1.81 27.79
C ARG A 122 5.24 2.08 29.29
N GLY A 123 4.19 1.83 30.06
CA GLY A 123 4.19 2.04 31.50
C GLY A 123 5.14 1.09 32.24
N THR A 124 5.84 1.65 33.21
CA THR A 124 6.73 0.93 34.13
C THR A 124 6.25 1.10 35.58
N GLU A 125 6.90 0.46 36.54
CA GLU A 125 6.61 0.68 37.98
C GLU A 125 6.70 2.14 38.36
N GLU A 126 7.68 2.88 37.84
CA GLU A 126 7.88 4.33 38.08
C GLU A 126 6.71 5.18 37.60
N THR A 127 6.03 4.76 36.52
CA THR A 127 4.85 5.44 35.96
C THR A 127 3.54 4.85 36.49
N SER A 128 3.58 4.02 37.54
CA SER A 128 2.42 3.28 38.05
C SER A 128 1.73 2.45 36.96
N PHE A 129 2.50 1.83 36.09
CA PHE A 129 2.06 1.04 34.95
C PHE A 129 1.15 1.79 33.97
N LYS A 130 1.40 3.10 33.79
CA LYS A 130 0.67 3.94 32.82
C LYS A 130 1.57 4.34 31.66
N CYS A 131 1.08 4.17 30.44
CA CYS A 131 1.77 4.64 29.24
C CYS A 131 1.90 6.17 29.28
N ILE A 132 3.10 6.67 29.03
CA ILE A 132 3.41 8.10 29.01
C ILE A 132 3.43 8.60 27.58
N TYR A 133 2.81 9.76 27.38
CA TYR A 133 2.76 10.48 26.12
C TYR A 133 3.41 11.87 26.27
N LEU A 134 4.30 12.20 25.35
CA LEU A 134 5.05 13.46 25.30
C LEU A 134 4.94 14.07 23.89
N GLU A 135 4.87 15.40 23.81
CA GLU A 135 4.93 16.12 22.54
C GLU A 135 6.17 17.02 22.51
N TRP A 136 6.97 16.89 21.46
CA TRP A 136 8.19 17.63 21.23
C TRP A 136 8.10 18.49 19.98
N GLU A 137 8.65 19.69 20.02
CA GLU A 137 8.89 20.57 18.87
C GLU A 137 10.39 20.78 18.72
N ILE A 138 10.90 20.74 17.48
CA ILE A 138 12.29 21.06 17.21
C ILE A 138 12.38 22.56 16.96
N LYS A 139 13.22 23.24 17.74
CA LYS A 139 13.54 24.66 17.59
C LYS A 139 15.00 24.81 17.23
N GLU A 140 15.27 25.59 16.20
CA GLU A 140 16.62 26.00 15.85
C GLU A 140 17.04 27.24 16.67
N ILE A 141 18.11 27.10 17.44
CA ILE A 141 18.71 28.21 18.21
C ILE A 141 20.18 28.32 17.80
N LYS A 142 20.54 29.40 17.15
CA LYS A 142 21.92 29.67 16.68
C LYS A 142 22.49 28.58 15.75
N GLY A 143 21.66 28.01 14.87
CA GLY A 143 22.06 26.98 13.93
C GLY A 143 22.18 25.58 14.55
N VAL A 144 21.66 25.36 15.75
CA VAL A 144 21.60 24.06 16.44
C VAL A 144 20.16 23.73 16.75
N ASP A 145 19.74 22.50 16.40
CA ASP A 145 18.41 21.98 16.67
C ASP A 145 18.29 21.50 18.12
N TYR A 146 17.26 21.96 18.81
CA TYR A 146 16.90 21.54 20.17
C TYR A 146 15.49 21.01 20.21
N ALA A 147 15.30 19.87 20.87
CA ALA A 147 13.97 19.37 21.18
C ALA A 147 13.42 20.07 22.43
N GLU A 148 12.26 20.69 22.31
CA GLU A 148 11.56 21.35 23.41
C GLU A 148 10.23 20.62 23.65
N LEU A 149 9.93 20.33 24.93
CA LEU A 149 8.68 19.74 25.33
C LEU A 149 7.56 20.80 25.22
N VAL A 150 6.54 20.48 24.41
CA VAL A 150 5.44 21.41 24.09
C VAL A 150 4.39 21.43 25.22
N ASN A 151 4.10 20.24 25.76
CA ASN A 151 3.08 20.07 26.79
C ASN A 151 3.63 19.25 27.96
N GLU A 152 2.96 19.34 29.11
CA GLU A 152 3.26 18.44 30.24
C GLU A 152 3.04 16.99 29.84
N PRO A 153 3.86 16.05 30.38
CA PRO A 153 3.67 14.61 30.11
C PRO A 153 2.26 14.17 30.48
N ARG A 154 1.63 13.41 29.60
CA ARG A 154 0.31 12.84 29.85
C ARG A 154 0.45 11.35 30.06
N ALA A 155 -0.41 10.81 30.92
CA ALA A 155 -0.48 9.37 31.17
C ALA A 155 -1.79 8.80 30.63
N TYR A 156 -1.69 7.76 29.82
CA TYR A 156 -2.85 6.93 29.47
C TYR A 156 -3.21 5.99 30.63
N SER A 157 -4.49 5.58 30.69
CA SER A 157 -4.96 4.69 31.75
C SER A 157 -4.38 3.27 31.69
N LYS A 158 -3.82 2.88 30.56
CA LYS A 158 -3.27 1.54 30.31
C LYS A 158 -1.74 1.57 30.28
N GLN A 159 -1.14 0.40 30.51
CA GLN A 159 0.31 0.19 30.46
C GLN A 159 0.84 0.22 29.04
N GLU A 160 0.09 -0.39 28.11
CA GLU A 160 0.51 -0.56 26.72
C GLU A 160 0.35 0.74 25.94
N ILE A 161 1.22 0.91 24.93
CA ILE A 161 1.08 1.98 23.95
C ILE A 161 -0.18 1.69 23.13
N PRO A 162 -1.11 2.65 22.98
CA PRO A 162 -2.40 2.43 22.33
C PRO A 162 -2.25 2.35 20.80
N MET A 163 -1.36 1.47 20.34
CA MET A 163 -0.98 1.35 18.93
C MET A 163 -0.91 -0.10 18.51
N ALA A 164 -1.67 -0.45 17.47
CA ALA A 164 -1.60 -1.75 16.82
C ALA A 164 -0.84 -1.63 15.48
N LEU A 165 0.09 -2.56 15.23
CA LEU A 165 0.96 -2.54 14.05
C LEU A 165 0.46 -3.53 13.02
N TYR A 166 0.12 -3.05 11.83
CA TYR A 166 -0.26 -3.88 10.68
C TYR A 166 0.88 -3.95 9.67
N SER A 167 1.34 -5.15 9.36
CA SER A 167 2.43 -5.37 8.40
C SER A 167 2.18 -6.59 7.50
N THR A 168 2.95 -6.67 6.42
CA THR A 168 2.92 -7.81 5.50
C THR A 168 3.57 -9.07 6.09
N THR A 169 4.36 -8.94 7.16
CA THR A 169 5.02 -10.04 7.87
C THR A 169 4.82 -9.91 9.37
N ASP A 170 4.83 -11.04 10.10
CA ASP A 170 4.65 -11.03 11.55
C ASP A 170 5.95 -10.74 12.33
N ARG A 171 7.11 -10.80 11.63
CA ARG A 171 8.41 -10.58 12.26
C ARG A 171 8.78 -9.11 12.19
N ASN A 172 8.92 -8.48 13.34
CA ASN A 172 9.36 -7.09 13.45
C ASN A 172 8.63 -6.14 12.48
N PRO A 173 7.35 -5.83 12.73
CA PRO A 173 6.49 -5.11 11.78
C PRO A 173 7.10 -3.82 11.26
N LEU A 174 7.81 -3.07 12.11
CA LEU A 174 8.42 -1.79 11.77
C LEU A 174 9.70 -1.89 10.93
N SER A 175 10.28 -3.08 10.78
CA SER A 175 11.44 -3.35 9.92
C SER A 175 11.08 -4.12 8.64
N THR A 176 9.79 -4.28 8.36
CA THR A 176 9.31 -4.98 7.16
C THR A 176 9.59 -4.17 5.91
N LEU A 177 10.15 -4.83 4.89
CA LEU A 177 10.30 -4.21 3.57
C LEU A 177 8.95 -4.15 2.85
N PRO A 178 8.69 -3.07 2.09
CA PRO A 178 7.51 -2.98 1.26
C PRO A 178 7.41 -4.16 0.28
N PRO A 179 6.25 -4.80 0.12
CA PRO A 179 6.10 -5.96 -0.77
C PRO A 179 6.41 -5.63 -2.23
N PHE A 180 6.17 -4.39 -2.67
CA PHE A 180 6.42 -3.94 -4.03
C PHE A 180 7.78 -3.28 -4.25
N ILE A 181 8.73 -3.37 -3.31
CA ILE A 181 10.06 -2.73 -3.44
C ILE A 181 10.80 -3.17 -4.71
N ASN A 182 10.68 -4.47 -5.07
CA ASN A 182 11.31 -5.01 -6.27
C ASN A 182 10.65 -4.46 -7.55
N ALA A 183 9.31 -4.35 -7.56
CA ALA A 183 8.58 -3.75 -8.68
C ALA A 183 8.93 -2.26 -8.83
N ALA A 184 9.05 -1.52 -7.73
CA ALA A 184 9.47 -0.13 -7.73
C ALA A 184 10.88 0.05 -8.31
N ASN A 185 11.83 -0.80 -7.95
CA ASN A 185 13.18 -0.78 -8.49
C ASN A 185 13.21 -1.07 -10.01
N LEU A 186 12.42 -2.03 -10.47
CA LEU A 186 12.27 -2.32 -11.90
C LEU A 186 11.61 -1.14 -12.64
N ASN A 187 10.64 -0.48 -12.04
CA ASN A 187 9.98 0.68 -12.63
C ASN A 187 10.95 1.87 -12.81
N VAL A 188 11.86 2.09 -11.84
CA VAL A 188 12.93 3.09 -12.00
C VAL A 188 13.88 2.73 -13.16
N GLN A 189 14.21 1.45 -13.32
CA GLN A 189 15.02 1.00 -14.47
C GLN A 189 14.26 1.19 -15.80
N LEU A 190 12.98 0.88 -15.83
CA LEU A 190 12.11 1.10 -16.99
C LEU A 190 12.07 2.58 -17.37
N LEU A 191 11.87 3.49 -16.43
CA LEU A 191 11.86 4.93 -16.65
C LEU A 191 13.18 5.40 -17.29
N ARG A 192 14.32 4.93 -16.76
CA ARG A 192 15.64 5.25 -17.32
C ARG A 192 15.79 4.77 -18.76
N LYS A 193 15.38 3.52 -19.04
CA LYS A 193 15.44 2.94 -20.39
C LYS A 193 14.52 3.62 -21.38
N GLN A 194 13.33 4.04 -20.95
CA GLN A 194 12.43 4.83 -21.78
C GLN A 194 13.02 6.22 -22.10
N SER A 195 13.57 6.90 -21.10
CA SER A 195 14.22 8.20 -21.30
C SER A 195 15.44 8.12 -22.24
N GLU A 196 16.27 7.07 -22.10
CA GLU A 196 17.36 6.80 -23.02
C GLU A 196 16.86 6.56 -24.46
N LEU A 197 15.79 5.79 -24.63
CA LEU A 197 15.18 5.53 -25.94
C LEU A 197 14.63 6.82 -26.56
N ASP A 198 13.90 7.63 -25.80
CA ASP A 198 13.34 8.91 -26.26
C ASP A 198 14.45 9.87 -26.71
N GLU A 199 15.57 9.94 -25.97
CA GLU A 199 16.73 10.74 -26.35
C GLU A 199 17.38 10.23 -27.64
N VAL A 200 17.54 8.93 -27.78
CA VAL A 200 18.09 8.30 -29.00
C VAL A 200 17.18 8.54 -30.19
N MET A 201 15.85 8.34 -30.02
CA MET A 201 14.87 8.59 -31.07
C MET A 201 14.85 10.06 -31.50
N HIS A 202 14.96 10.99 -30.57
CA HIS A 202 15.06 12.41 -30.89
C HIS A 202 16.30 12.72 -31.71
N LYS A 203 17.45 12.13 -31.39
CA LYS A 203 18.71 12.32 -32.14
C LYS A 203 18.67 11.65 -33.53
N ILE A 204 18.05 10.49 -33.65
CA ILE A 204 17.96 9.76 -34.93
C ILE A 204 16.98 10.44 -35.88
N ASN A 205 15.89 11.01 -35.37
CA ASN A 205 14.93 11.75 -36.17
C ASN A 205 15.48 13.07 -36.72
N MET A 206 16.69 13.45 -36.31
CA MET A 206 17.43 14.58 -36.90
C MET A 206 18.55 14.06 -37.82
N PRO A 207 18.29 13.91 -39.13
CA PRO A 207 19.31 13.45 -40.06
C PRO A 207 20.49 14.41 -40.05
N VAL A 208 21.69 13.87 -39.91
CA VAL A 208 22.91 14.66 -39.87
C VAL A 208 23.35 14.94 -41.30
N PRO A 209 23.41 16.23 -41.72
CA PRO A 209 23.93 16.57 -43.03
C PRO A 209 25.46 16.32 -43.05
N VAL A 210 25.91 15.47 -43.91
CA VAL A 210 27.33 15.18 -44.10
C VAL A 210 27.74 15.72 -45.49
N ARG A 211 28.78 16.55 -45.50
CA ARG A 211 29.35 17.12 -46.70
C ARG A 211 30.80 16.69 -46.82
N ARG A 212 31.15 16.13 -47.96
CA ARG A 212 32.52 15.69 -48.29
C ARG A 212 33.10 16.48 -49.44
N GLY A 213 34.43 16.62 -49.54
CA GLY A 213 35.13 17.22 -50.66
C GLY A 213 35.15 18.73 -50.63
N MET A 214 34.66 19.43 -49.61
CA MET A 214 34.69 20.87 -49.51
C MET A 214 36.10 21.36 -49.16
N GLN A 215 36.56 22.34 -49.91
CA GLN A 215 37.77 23.08 -49.60
C GLN A 215 37.50 24.25 -48.66
N PRO A 216 38.38 24.54 -47.69
CA PRO A 216 38.25 25.73 -46.87
C PRO A 216 38.43 26.98 -47.71
N ILE A 217 37.69 28.02 -47.39
CA ILE A 217 37.83 29.36 -47.99
C ILE A 217 38.66 30.26 -47.06
N PRO A 218 39.45 31.20 -47.61
CA PRO A 218 40.19 32.14 -46.79
C PRO A 218 39.27 32.98 -45.90
N ASP A 219 39.61 33.09 -44.64
CA ASP A 219 38.87 33.91 -43.67
C ASP A 219 39.84 34.54 -42.66
N LEU A 220 40.07 35.84 -42.83
CA LEU A 220 41.01 36.57 -41.97
C LEU A 220 40.57 36.69 -40.51
N SER A 221 39.30 36.38 -40.22
CA SER A 221 38.79 36.40 -38.85
C SER A 221 39.02 35.06 -38.12
N SER A 222 39.39 34.01 -38.85
CA SER A 222 39.69 32.69 -38.28
C SER A 222 41.11 32.61 -37.77
N PRO A 223 41.39 32.00 -36.60
CA PRO A 223 42.74 31.76 -36.10
C PRO A 223 43.66 31.00 -37.08
N THR A 224 43.09 30.18 -37.93
CA THR A 224 43.80 29.40 -38.97
C THR A 224 43.87 30.09 -40.32
N GLY A 225 43.27 31.29 -40.49
CA GLY A 225 43.16 31.98 -41.75
C GLY A 225 42.22 31.34 -42.76
N MET A 226 41.51 30.28 -42.38
CA MET A 226 40.64 29.48 -43.23
C MET A 226 39.37 29.08 -42.48
N ARG A 227 38.24 28.99 -43.19
CA ARG A 227 36.97 28.42 -42.66
C ARG A 227 36.33 27.57 -43.72
N TYR A 228 35.51 26.61 -43.25
CA TYR A 228 34.60 25.88 -44.13
C TYR A 228 33.30 26.70 -44.31
N PRO A 229 32.75 26.80 -45.56
CA PRO A 229 31.49 27.47 -45.79
C PRO A 229 30.40 26.85 -44.90
N ALA A 230 29.55 27.71 -44.34
CA ALA A 230 28.42 27.21 -43.52
C ALA A 230 27.45 26.39 -44.38
N VAL A 231 26.92 25.34 -43.80
CA VAL A 231 25.81 24.58 -44.42
C VAL A 231 24.51 25.26 -44.03
N VAL A 232 23.78 25.73 -45.04
CA VAL A 232 22.43 26.31 -44.88
C VAL A 232 21.42 25.25 -45.26
N ILE A 233 20.63 24.81 -44.31
CA ILE A 233 19.57 23.81 -44.54
C ILE A 233 18.23 24.52 -44.43
N GLY A 234 17.44 24.46 -45.47
CA GLY A 234 16.09 25.05 -45.51
C GLY A 234 15.33 24.65 -46.78
N PRO A 235 14.01 24.90 -46.83
CA PRO A 235 13.18 24.46 -47.97
C PRO A 235 13.62 24.98 -49.33
N ASN A 236 14.36 26.08 -49.38
CA ASN A 236 14.82 26.73 -50.60
C ASN A 236 16.35 26.93 -50.60
N SER A 237 17.09 26.17 -49.82
CA SER A 237 18.56 26.25 -49.79
C SER A 237 19.17 25.43 -50.93
N VAL A 238 20.10 26.05 -51.68
CA VAL A 238 20.92 25.38 -52.69
C VAL A 238 22.32 25.23 -52.10
N GLN A 239 22.88 24.02 -52.21
CA GLN A 239 24.28 23.75 -51.82
C GLN A 239 25.10 23.61 -53.06
N ASP A 240 26.03 24.54 -53.30
CA ASP A 240 27.03 24.42 -54.37
C ASP A 240 28.13 23.48 -53.88
N LEU A 241 28.34 22.41 -54.61
CA LEU A 241 29.40 21.43 -54.33
C LEU A 241 30.48 21.48 -55.40
N PRO A 242 31.78 21.27 -55.04
CA PRO A 242 32.83 21.05 -56.00
C PRO A 242 32.54 19.79 -56.84
N THR A 243 33.22 19.65 -58.00
CA THR A 243 33.05 18.53 -58.93
C THR A 243 33.17 17.14 -58.25
N ASP A 244 33.97 17.03 -57.19
CA ASP A 244 34.20 15.79 -56.43
C ASP A 244 33.51 15.84 -55.02
N GLY A 245 32.62 16.84 -54.82
CA GLY A 245 31.92 16.99 -53.54
C GLY A 245 30.67 16.13 -53.45
N ASP A 246 30.38 15.65 -52.29
CA ASP A 246 29.15 14.90 -51.96
C ASP A 246 28.43 15.53 -50.78
N PHE A 247 27.10 15.59 -50.87
CA PHE A 247 26.24 16.04 -49.77
C PHE A 247 25.11 15.03 -49.59
N LYS A 248 25.08 14.43 -48.39
CA LYS A 248 24.01 13.49 -48.03
C LYS A 248 23.58 13.69 -46.58
N PHE A 249 22.40 13.26 -46.32
CA PHE A 249 21.95 13.09 -44.95
C PHE A 249 22.32 11.65 -44.52
N GLU A 250 23.08 11.53 -43.46
CA GLU A 250 23.32 10.24 -42.83
C GLU A 250 22.37 10.07 -41.67
N GLU A 251 21.61 9.01 -41.72
CA GLU A 251 20.76 8.58 -40.63
C GLU A 251 21.52 7.53 -39.79
N PRO A 252 21.57 7.69 -38.46
CA PRO A 252 22.13 6.65 -37.62
C PRO A 252 21.36 5.34 -37.80
N THR A 253 22.05 4.22 -37.90
CA THR A 253 21.41 2.92 -38.02
C THR A 253 20.65 2.57 -36.76
N GLY A 254 19.31 2.39 -36.83
CA GLY A 254 18.42 2.12 -35.70
C GLY A 254 18.56 0.73 -35.06
N ALA A 255 19.66 0.01 -35.32
CA ALA A 255 19.84 -1.36 -34.78
C ALA A 255 19.81 -1.43 -33.24
N ALA A 256 20.26 -0.39 -32.56
CA ALA A 256 20.20 -0.31 -31.10
C ALA A 256 18.77 -0.10 -30.55
N ILE A 257 17.89 0.48 -31.35
CA ILE A 257 16.50 0.79 -30.94
C ILE A 257 15.72 -0.48 -30.66
N ALA A 258 15.74 -1.43 -31.58
CA ALA A 258 15.03 -2.70 -31.45
C ALA A 258 15.46 -3.48 -30.19
N SER A 259 16.77 -3.46 -29.88
CA SER A 259 17.29 -4.08 -28.65
C SER A 259 16.79 -3.37 -27.39
N THR A 260 16.71 -2.03 -27.42
CA THR A 260 16.22 -1.24 -26.27
C THR A 260 14.71 -1.43 -26.08
N GLU A 261 13.93 -1.46 -27.17
CA GLU A 261 12.48 -1.75 -27.12
C GLU A 261 12.21 -3.13 -26.57
N GLN A 262 12.98 -4.14 -26.97
CA GLN A 262 12.87 -5.50 -26.45
C GLN A 262 13.17 -5.52 -24.94
N ASN A 263 14.21 -4.83 -24.49
CA ASN A 263 14.55 -4.72 -23.07
C ASN A 263 13.44 -4.02 -22.26
N ILE A 264 12.85 -2.95 -22.80
CA ILE A 264 11.69 -2.26 -22.20
C ILE A 264 10.50 -3.23 -22.06
N LYS A 265 10.23 -4.03 -23.09
CA LYS A 265 9.16 -5.04 -23.05
C LYS A 265 9.43 -6.11 -22.00
N GLU A 266 10.68 -6.56 -21.88
CA GLU A 266 11.09 -7.54 -20.87
C GLU A 266 10.98 -6.97 -19.44
N LEU A 267 11.37 -5.69 -19.24
CA LEU A 267 11.21 -5.01 -17.96
C LEU A 267 9.74 -4.86 -17.57
N ARG A 268 8.85 -4.50 -18.50
CA ARG A 268 7.40 -4.46 -18.24
C ARG A 268 6.89 -5.83 -17.83
N GLY A 269 7.23 -6.89 -18.58
CA GLY A 269 6.85 -8.24 -18.20
C GLY A 269 7.46 -8.72 -16.87
N ALA A 270 8.63 -8.20 -16.49
CA ALA A 270 9.21 -8.47 -15.17
C ALA A 270 8.46 -7.74 -14.04
N ILE A 271 8.06 -6.47 -14.28
CA ILE A 271 7.22 -5.71 -13.34
C ILE A 271 5.87 -6.42 -13.15
N ASP A 272 5.23 -6.84 -14.26
CA ASP A 272 3.98 -7.58 -14.21
C ASP A 272 4.14 -8.87 -13.40
N ARG A 273 5.17 -9.65 -13.63
CA ARG A 273 5.43 -10.88 -12.86
C ARG A 273 5.67 -10.61 -11.37
N VAL A 274 6.38 -9.55 -11.02
CA VAL A 274 6.68 -9.24 -9.60
C VAL A 274 5.50 -8.58 -8.90
N SER A 275 4.76 -7.70 -9.59
CA SER A 275 3.61 -7.00 -9.03
C SER A 275 2.35 -7.84 -9.02
N LEU A 276 2.19 -8.68 -10.04
CA LEU A 276 0.99 -9.44 -10.36
C LEU A 276 1.13 -10.94 -10.12
N ALA A 277 2.32 -11.44 -9.79
CA ALA A 277 2.46 -12.79 -9.20
C ALA A 277 1.53 -12.98 -8.00
N PHE A 278 1.04 -11.90 -7.51
CA PHE A 278 0.12 -11.69 -6.42
C PHE A 278 -1.35 -11.54 -6.88
N LEU A 279 -1.62 -10.96 -8.07
CA LEU A 279 -2.97 -10.66 -8.52
C LEU A 279 -3.35 -11.28 -9.88
N SER A 280 -2.41 -11.67 -10.70
CA SER A 280 -2.73 -12.22 -12.01
C SER A 280 -2.10 -13.59 -12.22
N GLY A 281 -2.94 -14.59 -12.31
CA GLY A 281 -2.59 -15.75 -13.11
C GLY A 281 -2.40 -15.29 -14.56
N ASP A 282 -1.30 -14.65 -14.91
CA ASP A 282 -1.09 -14.07 -16.23
C ASP A 282 -1.06 -15.15 -17.31
N LYS A 283 -1.86 -14.92 -18.34
CA LYS A 283 -2.22 -15.83 -19.44
C LYS A 283 -1.34 -15.66 -20.68
N SER A 284 -0.15 -15.13 -20.56
CA SER A 284 0.71 -14.90 -21.73
C SER A 284 1.77 -15.99 -21.93
N GLY A 285 1.35 -17.21 -22.02
CA GLY A 285 2.14 -18.39 -22.39
C GLY A 285 1.34 -19.65 -22.13
N ALA A 286 1.57 -20.72 -22.91
CA ALA A 286 0.96 -22.00 -22.67
C ALA A 286 1.43 -22.58 -21.33
N MET A 287 0.81 -22.12 -20.23
CA MET A 287 1.01 -22.71 -18.90
C MET A 287 0.27 -24.05 -18.85
N THR A 288 0.89 -25.05 -18.25
CA THR A 288 0.18 -26.29 -17.95
C THR A 288 -0.92 -26.00 -16.91
N ALA A 289 -2.03 -26.72 -16.94
CA ALA A 289 -3.10 -26.58 -15.96
C ALA A 289 -2.59 -26.70 -14.52
N THR A 290 -1.55 -27.50 -14.30
CA THR A 290 -0.89 -27.70 -13.00
C THR A 290 -0.12 -26.44 -12.55
N GLU A 291 0.58 -25.76 -13.45
CA GLU A 291 1.28 -24.50 -13.13
C GLU A 291 0.29 -23.36 -12.82
N ALA A 292 -0.81 -23.29 -13.57
CA ALA A 292 -1.88 -22.32 -13.30
C ALA A 292 -2.52 -22.56 -11.92
N LEU A 293 -2.78 -23.81 -11.56
CA LEU A 293 -3.31 -24.18 -10.24
C LEU A 293 -2.32 -23.86 -9.11
N LEU A 294 -1.04 -24.15 -9.29
CA LEU A 294 0.00 -23.85 -8.28
C LEU A 294 0.15 -22.34 -8.06
N ASN A 295 0.20 -21.55 -9.14
CA ASN A 295 0.27 -20.10 -9.04
C ASN A 295 -0.96 -19.51 -8.35
N THR A 296 -2.16 -19.97 -8.72
CA THR A 296 -3.41 -19.54 -8.09
C THR A 296 -3.43 -19.91 -6.61
N ALA A 297 -3.01 -21.12 -6.25
CA ALA A 297 -2.93 -21.55 -4.85
C ALA A 297 -1.95 -20.69 -4.03
N GLN A 298 -0.79 -20.34 -4.61
CA GLN A 298 0.20 -19.49 -3.94
C GLN A 298 -0.33 -18.07 -3.71
N VAL A 299 -0.96 -17.48 -4.72
CA VAL A 299 -1.60 -16.16 -4.63
C VAL A 299 -2.68 -16.17 -3.55
N THR A 300 -3.58 -17.13 -3.60
CA THR A 300 -4.66 -17.29 -2.62
C THR A 300 -4.11 -17.39 -1.19
N THR A 301 -3.05 -18.18 -1.00
CA THR A 301 -2.43 -18.35 0.33
C THR A 301 -1.82 -17.05 0.85
N THR A 302 -1.17 -16.27 -0.01
CA THR A 302 -0.56 -14.99 0.37
C THR A 302 -1.62 -13.97 0.77
N ILE A 303 -2.68 -13.81 -0.02
CA ILE A 303 -3.76 -12.87 0.28
C ILE A 303 -4.53 -13.30 1.54
N ALA A 304 -4.83 -14.59 1.68
CA ALA A 304 -5.46 -15.12 2.89
C ALA A 304 -4.58 -14.86 4.13
N GLY A 305 -3.26 -14.97 4.01
CA GLY A 305 -2.32 -14.62 5.08
C GLY A 305 -2.41 -13.15 5.48
N ILE A 306 -2.49 -12.24 4.51
CA ILE A 306 -2.65 -10.79 4.76
C ILE A 306 -4.01 -10.51 5.41
N ALA A 307 -5.10 -11.11 4.92
CA ALA A 307 -6.43 -10.95 5.48
C ALA A 307 -6.49 -11.36 6.96
N ARG A 308 -5.93 -12.53 7.31
CA ARG A 308 -5.86 -12.99 8.71
C ARG A 308 -5.05 -12.07 9.61
N ARG A 309 -3.93 -11.50 9.11
CA ARG A 309 -3.16 -10.50 9.86
C ARG A 309 -3.98 -9.24 10.10
N LYS A 310 -4.71 -8.77 9.09
CA LYS A 310 -5.61 -7.64 9.23
C LYS A 310 -6.69 -7.91 10.28
N GLU A 311 -7.32 -9.08 10.27
CA GLU A 311 -8.29 -9.49 11.29
C GLU A 311 -7.69 -9.39 12.70
N SER A 312 -6.49 -9.97 12.89
CA SER A 312 -5.80 -9.93 14.18
C SER A 312 -5.47 -8.51 14.65
N VAL A 313 -5.04 -7.64 13.73
CA VAL A 313 -4.74 -6.24 14.06
C VAL A 313 -6.00 -5.45 14.39
N VAL A 314 -7.07 -5.61 13.62
CA VAL A 314 -8.36 -4.96 13.90
C VAL A 314 -8.91 -5.43 15.24
N GLN A 315 -8.76 -6.73 15.58
CA GLN A 315 -9.08 -7.24 16.91
C GLN A 315 -8.32 -6.46 18.00
N SER A 316 -7.01 -6.28 17.83
CA SER A 316 -6.20 -5.48 18.78
C SER A 316 -6.67 -4.02 18.86
N VAL A 317 -7.11 -3.43 17.75
CA VAL A 317 -7.68 -2.07 17.73
C VAL A 317 -9.00 -2.04 18.52
N PHE A 318 -9.87 -3.04 18.36
CA PHE A 318 -11.12 -3.13 19.12
C PHE A 318 -10.86 -3.30 20.61
N ASP A 319 -9.88 -4.12 21.01
CA ASP A 319 -9.49 -4.30 22.41
C ASP A 319 -8.93 -3.00 23.02
N LEU A 320 -8.15 -2.25 22.26
CA LEU A 320 -7.69 -0.91 22.65
C LEU A 320 -8.88 0.07 22.77
N TRP A 321 -9.83 0.04 21.84
CA TRP A 321 -11.02 0.90 21.85
C TRP A 321 -11.85 0.69 23.12
N VAL A 322 -12.23 -0.56 23.41
CA VAL A 322 -13.04 -0.86 24.61
C VAL A 322 -12.30 -0.56 25.91
N SER A 323 -10.97 -0.49 25.87
CA SER A 323 -10.20 -0.06 27.03
C SER A 323 -10.49 1.39 27.46
N TYR A 324 -10.97 2.25 26.54
CA TYR A 324 -11.40 3.61 26.81
C TYR A 324 -12.89 3.69 27.21
N THR A 325 -13.74 2.83 26.65
CA THR A 325 -15.19 2.85 26.92
C THR A 325 -15.58 2.03 28.13
N GLY A 326 -14.71 1.11 28.57
CA GLY A 326 -14.97 0.24 29.73
C GLY A 326 -15.87 -0.96 29.39
N GLU A 327 -16.13 -1.22 28.12
CA GLU A 327 -16.87 -2.42 27.65
C GLU A 327 -15.98 -3.67 27.83
N PRO A 328 -16.55 -4.85 28.10
CA PRO A 328 -15.77 -6.03 28.45
C PRO A 328 -15.07 -6.69 27.27
N ILE A 329 -15.59 -6.56 26.05
CA ILE A 329 -15.10 -7.25 24.85
C ILE A 329 -15.21 -6.31 23.65
N GLY A 330 -14.14 -6.24 22.83
CA GLY A 330 -14.13 -5.46 21.59
C GLY A 330 -14.92 -6.11 20.44
N GLY A 331 -15.04 -7.44 20.47
CA GLY A 331 -15.62 -8.22 19.39
C GLY A 331 -14.58 -8.67 18.37
N THR A 332 -15.01 -9.41 17.36
CA THR A 332 -14.15 -9.89 16.28
C THR A 332 -14.64 -9.45 14.91
N ILE A 333 -13.72 -9.39 13.96
CA ILE A 333 -14.01 -9.12 12.56
C ILE A 333 -13.57 -10.31 11.72
N ALA A 334 -14.41 -10.71 10.77
CA ALA A 334 -14.05 -11.66 9.73
C ALA A 334 -14.02 -10.95 8.38
N ILE A 335 -12.89 -11.03 7.69
CA ILE A 335 -12.74 -10.47 6.34
C ILE A 335 -13.20 -11.53 5.35
N ASP A 336 -14.06 -11.12 4.43
CA ASP A 336 -14.57 -12.03 3.40
C ASP A 336 -13.43 -12.47 2.47
N ASP A 337 -13.01 -13.72 2.61
CA ASP A 337 -12.00 -14.36 1.77
C ASP A 337 -12.58 -15.01 0.51
N SER A 338 -13.89 -14.92 0.29
CA SER A 338 -14.59 -15.55 -0.83
C SER A 338 -14.13 -15.01 -2.19
N ILE A 339 -13.66 -13.75 -2.23
CA ILE A 339 -13.08 -13.13 -3.44
C ILE A 339 -11.76 -13.81 -3.84
N ILE A 340 -11.03 -14.34 -2.86
CA ILE A 340 -9.73 -15.00 -3.04
C ILE A 340 -9.92 -16.43 -3.54
N LYS A 341 -11.07 -17.03 -3.28
CA LYS A 341 -11.37 -18.40 -3.69
C LYS A 341 -11.62 -18.42 -5.21
N THR A 342 -10.74 -19.08 -5.93
CA THR A 342 -10.89 -19.25 -7.39
C THR A 342 -12.24 -19.89 -7.68
N PRO A 343 -13.07 -19.31 -8.57
CA PRO A 343 -14.29 -19.96 -9.01
C PRO A 343 -13.99 -21.36 -9.51
N LEU A 344 -14.84 -22.33 -9.18
CA LEU A 344 -14.69 -23.68 -9.70
C LEU A 344 -14.85 -23.66 -11.23
N SER A 345 -13.95 -24.35 -11.92
CA SER A 345 -14.19 -24.66 -13.35
C SER A 345 -15.37 -25.61 -13.46
N ASP A 346 -16.04 -25.62 -14.62
CA ASP A 346 -17.15 -26.54 -14.88
C ASP A 346 -16.75 -28.01 -14.63
N GLN A 347 -15.50 -28.37 -14.95
CA GLN A 347 -14.98 -29.70 -14.63
C GLN A 347 -14.83 -29.95 -13.13
N GLY A 348 -14.39 -28.95 -12.37
CA GLY A 348 -14.28 -29.04 -10.92
C GLY A 348 -15.64 -29.13 -10.24
N ALA A 349 -16.63 -28.40 -10.73
CA ALA A 349 -18.02 -28.50 -10.27
C ALA A 349 -18.61 -29.87 -10.57
N GLN A 350 -18.35 -30.41 -11.76
CA GLN A 350 -18.81 -31.76 -12.15
C GLN A 350 -18.23 -32.85 -11.23
N VAL A 351 -16.96 -32.76 -10.85
CA VAL A 351 -16.34 -33.71 -9.91
C VAL A 351 -17.04 -33.67 -8.53
N ILE A 352 -17.41 -32.49 -8.04
CA ILE A 352 -18.16 -32.35 -6.78
C ILE A 352 -19.57 -32.95 -6.94
N LEU A 353 -20.26 -32.64 -8.04
CA LEU A 353 -21.57 -33.15 -8.33
C LEU A 353 -21.57 -34.68 -8.43
N ASP A 354 -20.59 -35.27 -9.10
CA ASP A 354 -20.43 -36.73 -9.23
C ASP A 354 -20.08 -37.40 -7.89
N ALA A 355 -19.41 -36.68 -6.98
CA ALA A 355 -19.06 -37.20 -5.65
C ALA A 355 -20.23 -37.08 -4.64
N MET A 356 -21.23 -36.23 -4.92
CA MET A 356 -22.36 -36.02 -4.04
C MET A 356 -23.22 -37.31 -3.92
N GLY A 357 -23.51 -37.71 -2.71
CA GLY A 357 -24.29 -38.93 -2.41
C GLY A 357 -23.50 -40.24 -2.57
N VAL A 358 -22.25 -40.18 -3.07
CA VAL A 358 -21.37 -41.34 -3.19
C VAL A 358 -20.25 -41.31 -2.16
N SER A 359 -19.49 -40.23 -2.15
CA SER A 359 -18.31 -40.05 -1.29
C SER A 359 -18.39 -38.83 -0.38
N ILE A 360 -19.25 -37.87 -0.66
CA ILE A 360 -19.54 -36.71 0.17
C ILE A 360 -21.04 -36.53 0.37
N SER A 361 -21.45 -35.93 1.52
CA SER A 361 -22.86 -35.60 1.73
C SER A 361 -23.31 -34.51 0.74
N ARG A 362 -24.60 -34.49 0.40
CA ARG A 362 -25.15 -33.45 -0.47
C ARG A 362 -25.01 -32.07 0.13
N GLU A 363 -25.22 -31.94 1.43
CA GLU A 363 -25.03 -30.68 2.16
C GLU A 363 -23.63 -30.16 1.97
N LEU A 364 -22.60 -30.95 2.24
CA LEU A 364 -21.21 -30.60 2.06
C LEU A 364 -20.88 -30.28 0.57
N GLY A 365 -21.47 -31.01 -0.36
CA GLY A 365 -21.30 -30.76 -1.78
C GLY A 365 -21.86 -29.40 -2.20
N PHE A 366 -23.06 -29.05 -1.75
CA PHE A 366 -23.66 -27.73 -2.01
C PHE A 366 -22.90 -26.61 -1.29
N GLU A 367 -22.41 -26.82 -0.07
CA GLU A 367 -21.55 -25.88 0.62
C GLU A 367 -20.26 -25.60 -0.16
N LEU A 368 -19.60 -26.64 -0.68
CA LEU A 368 -18.40 -26.52 -1.49
C LEU A 368 -18.67 -25.76 -2.81
N LEU A 369 -19.79 -26.02 -3.47
CA LEU A 369 -20.17 -25.33 -4.71
C LEU A 369 -20.50 -23.84 -4.43
N LYS A 370 -21.16 -23.55 -3.33
CA LYS A 370 -21.48 -22.19 -2.89
C LYS A 370 -20.22 -21.43 -2.48
N ASP A 371 -19.35 -22.05 -1.67
CA ASP A 371 -18.09 -21.47 -1.21
C ASP A 371 -17.17 -21.11 -2.38
N ARG A 372 -17.26 -21.86 -3.48
CA ARG A 372 -16.51 -21.60 -4.71
C ARG A 372 -17.28 -20.79 -5.76
N ARG A 373 -18.37 -20.10 -5.38
CA ARG A 373 -19.18 -19.23 -6.24
C ARG A 373 -19.72 -19.88 -7.53
N TRP A 374 -19.85 -21.19 -7.54
CA TRP A 374 -20.50 -21.88 -8.66
C TRP A 374 -22.02 -21.77 -8.59
N LEU A 375 -22.58 -21.66 -7.38
CA LEU A 375 -23.99 -21.37 -7.15
C LEU A 375 -24.22 -19.85 -6.94
N PRO A 376 -25.41 -19.32 -7.32
CA PRO A 376 -25.77 -17.93 -7.06
C PRO A 376 -25.72 -17.59 -5.55
N GLU A 377 -25.31 -16.36 -5.22
CA GLU A 377 -25.13 -15.92 -3.81
C GLU A 377 -26.40 -16.01 -2.95
N GLY A 378 -27.60 -15.96 -3.54
CA GLY A 378 -28.89 -16.09 -2.85
C GLY A 378 -29.37 -17.52 -2.63
N THR A 379 -28.62 -18.56 -3.01
CA THR A 379 -29.06 -19.95 -2.90
C THR A 379 -29.09 -20.40 -1.44
N LEU A 380 -30.30 -20.71 -0.92
CA LEU A 380 -30.49 -21.33 0.40
C LEU A 380 -30.36 -22.86 0.23
N ILE A 381 -29.31 -23.43 0.81
CA ILE A 381 -28.98 -24.87 0.68
C ILE A 381 -30.10 -25.74 1.23
N GLU A 382 -30.72 -25.34 2.36
CA GLU A 382 -31.82 -26.08 2.97
C GLU A 382 -33.08 -26.14 2.07
N GLU A 383 -33.40 -25.03 1.37
CA GLU A 383 -34.52 -25.00 0.43
C GLU A 383 -34.25 -25.90 -0.80
N GLU A 384 -33.04 -25.89 -1.31
CA GLU A 384 -32.68 -26.72 -2.47
C GLU A 384 -32.63 -28.22 -2.10
N LEU A 385 -32.13 -28.57 -0.92
CA LEU A 385 -32.17 -29.94 -0.39
C LEU A 385 -33.63 -30.40 -0.19
N THR A 386 -34.48 -29.56 0.34
CA THR A 386 -35.91 -29.86 0.52
C THR A 386 -36.61 -30.08 -0.83
N ARG A 387 -36.28 -29.25 -1.83
CA ARG A 387 -36.82 -29.35 -3.19
C ARG A 387 -36.37 -30.65 -3.88
N LEU A 388 -35.09 -31.01 -3.74
CA LEU A 388 -34.58 -32.27 -4.29
C LEU A 388 -35.22 -33.49 -3.62
N THR A 389 -35.43 -33.44 -2.31
CA THR A 389 -36.12 -34.51 -1.58
C THR A 389 -37.56 -34.67 -2.04
N GLN A 390 -38.29 -33.56 -2.27
CA GLN A 390 -39.65 -33.59 -2.81
C GLN A 390 -39.72 -34.12 -4.24
N MET A 391 -38.68 -33.94 -5.04
CA MET A 391 -38.57 -34.49 -6.40
C MET A 391 -38.21 -35.98 -6.43
N GLY A 392 -38.02 -36.62 -5.29
CA GLY A 392 -37.64 -38.03 -5.22
C GLY A 392 -36.19 -38.32 -5.63
N ILE A 393 -35.35 -37.32 -5.70
CA ILE A 393 -33.93 -37.43 -5.94
C ILE A 393 -33.27 -37.55 -4.58
N SER A 394 -33.30 -38.78 -4.04
CA SER A 394 -32.69 -39.09 -2.74
C SER A 394 -31.21 -39.39 -2.85
#